data_fc129b9165111a340bdf86f918640a4c
#
_entry.id   fc129b9165111a340bdf86f918640a4c
#
_cell.length_a   1.000
_cell.length_b   1.000
_cell.length_c   1.000
_cell.angle_alpha   90.00
_cell.angle_beta   90.00
_cell.angle_gamma   90.00
#
_symmetry.space_group_name_H-M   'P 1'
#
loop_
_entity.id
_entity.type
_entity.pdbx_description
1 polymer ?
#
loop_
_entity_poly.entity_id
_entity_poly.type
_entity_poly.pdbx_seq_one_letter_code
_entity_poly.pdbx_strand_id
1 'polypeptide(L)'
;EFLYISRQNLPSEEEQFEIYRQIAERMAPAPVTIRTFDLGGDKLAPFGLGEPEENPYLGNRGLRFSLLHHEIFHTQLRAILRASAFGKLKILFPMIIDAEDFSEARHIFNHCQEELYSQGIAFDSSIPLGAMVEIPSAAIGTDTLAQEADFLSIGTNDLVQYTLAVDRNNENVSRYYIQHHPSVLKLIRMSVQAAQRQKVPLSVCGEMASNPLYVPLLIGLGIRELSINPTAFFTVKAIIRNCDAKLERIISDFDFNTSVREVEQLIYTHLKPYYQI
;
A
#
# COMPACT_ATOMS: atom_id res chain seq x y z
N GLU A 1 5.59 10.11 -5.02
CA GLU A 1 5.72 11.26 -4.10
C GLU A 1 7.05 11.98 -4.28
N PHE A 2 8.17 11.28 -4.36
CA PHE A 2 9.50 11.90 -4.52
C PHE A 2 9.61 12.85 -5.71
N LEU A 3 8.81 12.63 -6.76
CA LEU A 3 8.77 13.49 -7.93
C LEU A 3 8.16 14.88 -7.66
N TYR A 4 7.43 15.02 -6.57
CA TYR A 4 6.71 16.24 -6.19
C TYR A 4 7.39 16.98 -5.04
N ILE A 5 8.25 16.32 -4.28
CA ILE A 5 8.93 16.93 -3.13
C ILE A 5 9.98 17.95 -3.61
N SER A 6 10.05 19.10 -2.92
CA SER A 6 11.04 20.16 -3.17
C SER A 6 10.95 20.82 -4.54
N ARG A 7 9.78 20.81 -5.19
CA ARG A 7 9.53 21.50 -6.47
C ARG A 7 8.54 22.65 -6.28
N GLN A 8 8.61 23.62 -7.18
CA GLN A 8 7.64 24.73 -7.29
C GLN A 8 6.53 24.44 -8.30
N ASN A 9 6.80 23.53 -9.26
CA ASN A 9 5.85 23.17 -10.31
C ASN A 9 5.59 21.67 -10.30
N LEU A 10 4.39 21.28 -10.70
CA LEU A 10 4.03 19.88 -10.92
C LEU A 10 4.92 19.26 -12.00
N PRO A 11 5.37 18.01 -11.85
CA PRO A 11 6.14 17.33 -12.87
C PRO A 11 5.27 17.07 -14.11
N SER A 12 5.79 17.36 -15.30
CA SER A 12 5.13 17.07 -16.56
C SER A 12 4.99 15.56 -16.82
N GLU A 13 4.15 15.18 -17.81
CA GLU A 13 4.03 13.78 -18.24
C GLU A 13 5.41 13.24 -18.69
N GLU A 14 6.18 14.03 -19.43
CA GLU A 14 7.49 13.63 -19.96
C GLU A 14 8.53 13.40 -18.84
N GLU A 15 8.58 14.29 -17.86
CA GLU A 15 9.47 14.13 -16.70
C GLU A 15 9.14 12.88 -15.90
N GLN A 16 7.86 12.61 -15.66
CA GLN A 16 7.41 11.41 -14.97
C GLN A 16 7.70 10.14 -15.79
N PHE A 17 7.38 10.16 -17.08
CA PHE A 17 7.61 9.05 -18.00
C PHE A 17 9.08 8.64 -18.01
N GLU A 18 10.00 9.60 -18.15
CA GLU A 18 11.43 9.30 -18.24
C GLU A 18 11.95 8.61 -16.96
N ILE A 19 11.47 9.05 -15.79
CA ILE A 19 11.85 8.42 -14.51
C ILE A 19 11.26 7.02 -14.39
N TYR A 20 9.97 6.84 -14.70
CA TYR A 20 9.34 5.52 -14.62
C TYR A 20 9.93 4.55 -15.64
N ARG A 21 10.29 5.02 -16.83
CA ARG A 21 10.98 4.24 -17.86
C ARG A 21 12.34 3.73 -17.35
N GLN A 22 13.16 4.61 -16.81
CA GLN A 22 14.47 4.23 -16.27
C GLN A 22 14.35 3.18 -15.15
N ILE A 23 13.35 3.32 -14.29
CA ILE A 23 13.09 2.33 -13.23
C ILE A 23 12.65 0.99 -13.84
N ALA A 24 11.73 1.00 -14.81
CA ALA A 24 11.24 -0.19 -15.48
C ALA A 24 12.39 -0.95 -16.18
N GLU A 25 13.22 -0.25 -16.94
CA GLU A 25 14.38 -0.82 -17.65
C GLU A 25 15.40 -1.43 -16.67
N ARG A 26 15.74 -0.72 -15.59
CA ARG A 26 16.73 -1.18 -14.60
C ARG A 26 16.26 -2.40 -13.81
N MET A 27 14.99 -2.52 -13.57
CA MET A 27 14.39 -3.61 -12.78
C MET A 27 14.06 -4.83 -13.63
N ALA A 28 14.02 -4.70 -14.96
CA ALA A 28 13.69 -5.83 -15.83
C ALA A 28 14.58 -7.04 -15.59
N PRO A 29 14.05 -8.26 -15.52
CA PRO A 29 12.67 -8.67 -15.80
C PRO A 29 11.71 -8.62 -14.59
N ALA A 30 12.16 -8.09 -13.43
CA ALA A 30 11.35 -8.01 -12.22
C ALA A 30 10.26 -6.93 -12.34
N PRO A 31 9.06 -7.16 -11.79
CA PRO A 31 7.99 -6.16 -11.78
C PRO A 31 8.28 -5.02 -10.80
N VAL A 32 7.78 -3.84 -11.13
CA VAL A 32 7.82 -2.65 -10.27
C VAL A 32 6.40 -2.17 -10.00
N THR A 33 6.05 -1.98 -8.74
CA THR A 33 4.78 -1.36 -8.36
C THR A 33 4.98 0.13 -8.15
N ILE A 34 4.22 0.94 -8.88
CA ILE A 34 4.18 2.39 -8.74
C ILE A 34 2.88 2.76 -8.02
N ARG A 35 3.00 3.33 -6.82
CA ARG A 35 1.87 3.93 -6.12
C ARG A 35 1.56 5.29 -6.73
N THR A 36 0.30 5.54 -7.04
CA THR A 36 -0.12 6.87 -7.48
C THR A 36 0.01 7.89 -6.36
N PHE A 37 -0.13 9.15 -6.70
CA PHE A 37 0.06 10.29 -5.83
C PHE A 37 -0.68 10.15 -4.48
N ASP A 38 0.03 10.38 -3.38
CA ASP A 38 -0.52 10.31 -2.02
C ASP A 38 -0.01 11.46 -1.14
N LEU A 39 -0.04 12.67 -1.68
CA LEU A 39 0.18 13.88 -0.91
C LEU A 39 -1.17 14.56 -0.64
N GLY A 40 -1.26 15.31 0.43
CA GLY A 40 -2.45 16.04 0.83
C GLY A 40 -2.12 17.22 1.73
N GLY A 41 -3.11 18.06 1.96
CA GLY A 41 -3.03 19.18 2.86
C GLY A 41 -1.95 20.19 2.53
N ASP A 42 -1.18 20.58 3.54
CA ASP A 42 -0.11 21.58 3.47
C ASP A 42 1.02 21.24 2.49
N LYS A 43 1.23 19.98 2.19
CA LYS A 43 2.25 19.52 1.23
C LYS A 43 1.91 19.90 -0.22
N LEU A 44 0.67 20.27 -0.50
CA LEU A 44 0.19 20.74 -1.81
C LEU A 44 0.25 22.27 -1.97
N ALA A 45 0.40 23.00 -0.86
CA ALA A 45 0.47 24.46 -0.85
C ALA A 45 1.55 25.04 -1.81
N PRO A 46 2.75 24.42 -1.95
CA PRO A 46 3.76 24.92 -2.90
C PRO A 46 3.30 24.94 -4.35
N PHE A 47 2.30 24.14 -4.72
CA PHE A 47 1.74 24.06 -6.08
C PHE A 47 0.49 24.93 -6.27
N GLY A 48 0.10 25.71 -5.25
CA GLY A 48 -1.19 26.42 -5.26
C GLY A 48 -2.40 25.51 -5.22
N LEU A 49 -2.21 24.27 -4.78
CA LEU A 49 -3.24 23.24 -4.65
C LEU A 49 -3.48 22.94 -3.17
N GLY A 50 -4.75 22.79 -2.82
CA GLY A 50 -5.17 22.48 -1.46
C GLY A 50 -5.28 23.71 -0.55
N GLU A 51 -6.39 23.78 0.18
CA GLU A 51 -6.58 24.71 1.29
C GLU A 51 -6.00 24.05 2.58
N PRO A 52 -5.58 24.83 3.57
CA PRO A 52 -5.24 24.30 4.88
C PRO A 52 -6.40 23.50 5.48
N GLU A 53 -6.16 22.25 5.84
CA GLU A 53 -7.15 21.38 6.45
C GLU A 53 -6.85 21.20 7.94
N GLU A 54 -7.88 21.22 8.79
CA GLU A 54 -7.71 20.96 10.23
C GLU A 54 -7.22 19.54 10.52
N ASN A 55 -7.60 18.58 9.67
CA ASN A 55 -7.25 17.16 9.79
C ASN A 55 -6.71 16.60 8.46
N PRO A 56 -5.51 16.95 8.02
CA PRO A 56 -4.99 16.61 6.70
C PRO A 56 -4.95 15.10 6.40
N TYR A 57 -4.77 14.27 7.42
CA TYR A 57 -4.80 12.81 7.27
C TYR A 57 -6.19 12.25 6.96
N LEU A 58 -7.25 12.94 7.38
CA LEU A 58 -8.65 12.57 7.12
C LEU A 58 -9.23 13.32 5.92
N GLY A 59 -8.51 14.27 5.38
CA GLY A 59 -8.95 15.19 4.34
C GLY A 59 -8.70 14.68 2.91
N ASN A 60 -8.43 15.65 2.05
CA ASN A 60 -8.24 15.45 0.61
C ASN A 60 -6.82 14.99 0.31
N ARG A 61 -6.59 13.67 0.34
CA ARG A 61 -5.29 13.05 -0.01
C ARG A 61 -5.48 11.76 -0.81
N GLY A 62 -4.39 11.27 -1.39
CA GLY A 62 -4.35 10.01 -2.12
C GLY A 62 -5.33 9.99 -3.30
N LEU A 63 -6.12 8.94 -3.41
CA LEU A 63 -7.08 8.82 -4.50
C LEU A 63 -8.15 9.92 -4.46
N ARG A 64 -8.60 10.35 -3.27
CA ARG A 64 -9.58 11.46 -3.15
C ARG A 64 -9.08 12.72 -3.86
N PHE A 65 -7.81 13.08 -3.63
CA PHE A 65 -7.18 14.20 -4.31
C PHE A 65 -7.08 13.96 -5.82
N SER A 66 -6.69 12.76 -6.22
CA SER A 66 -6.55 12.39 -7.63
C SER A 66 -7.89 12.46 -8.37
N LEU A 67 -8.98 12.07 -7.75
CA LEU A 67 -10.34 12.14 -8.32
C LEU A 67 -10.89 13.58 -8.38
N LEU A 68 -10.41 14.49 -7.53
CA LEU A 68 -10.75 15.92 -7.63
C LEU A 68 -9.87 16.67 -8.63
N HIS A 69 -8.63 16.23 -8.84
CA HIS A 69 -7.66 16.86 -9.72
C HIS A 69 -7.32 15.96 -10.89
N HIS A 70 -8.31 15.70 -11.73
CA HIS A 70 -8.23 14.75 -12.87
C HIS A 70 -7.01 14.99 -13.77
N GLU A 71 -6.62 16.23 -14.03
CA GLU A 71 -5.47 16.53 -14.89
C GLU A 71 -4.15 16.01 -14.32
N ILE A 72 -3.97 16.08 -12.99
CA ILE A 72 -2.77 15.59 -12.31
C ILE A 72 -2.75 14.07 -12.37
N PHE A 73 -3.88 13.44 -12.06
CA PHE A 73 -4.03 11.99 -12.07
C PHE A 73 -3.85 11.40 -13.47
N HIS A 74 -4.50 12.01 -14.46
CA HIS A 74 -4.38 11.66 -15.88
C HIS A 74 -2.94 11.73 -16.36
N THR A 75 -2.23 12.84 -16.06
CA THR A 75 -0.81 13.03 -16.40
C THR A 75 0.06 11.91 -15.83
N GLN A 76 -0.17 11.54 -14.56
CA GLN A 76 0.58 10.45 -13.91
C GLN A 76 0.27 9.09 -14.53
N LEU A 77 -1.00 8.77 -14.76
CA LEU A 77 -1.43 7.48 -15.33
C LEU A 77 -0.87 7.30 -16.75
N ARG A 78 -0.91 8.35 -17.58
CA ARG A 78 -0.34 8.31 -18.94
C ARG A 78 1.17 8.10 -18.90
N ALA A 79 1.88 8.78 -18.01
CA ALA A 79 3.33 8.60 -17.84
C ALA A 79 3.69 7.16 -17.44
N ILE A 80 2.92 6.54 -16.50
CA ILE A 80 3.14 5.15 -16.09
C ILE A 80 2.81 4.19 -17.23
N LEU A 81 1.69 4.40 -17.94
CA LEU A 81 1.30 3.59 -19.09
C LEU A 81 2.37 3.61 -20.17
N ARG A 82 2.86 4.79 -20.57
CA ARG A 82 3.95 4.92 -21.55
C ARG A 82 5.22 4.17 -21.10
N ALA A 83 5.56 4.27 -19.84
CA ALA A 83 6.72 3.58 -19.27
C ALA A 83 6.55 2.05 -19.23
N SER A 84 5.33 1.54 -19.19
CA SER A 84 5.06 0.09 -19.16
C SER A 84 5.50 -0.65 -20.43
N ALA A 85 5.71 0.07 -21.55
CA ALA A 85 6.31 -0.50 -22.75
C ALA A 85 7.77 -0.95 -22.58
N PHE A 86 8.45 -0.49 -21.51
CA PHE A 86 9.89 -0.71 -21.28
C PHE A 86 10.19 -1.69 -20.14
N GLY A 87 9.17 -2.21 -19.45
CA GLY A 87 9.33 -3.19 -18.38
C GLY A 87 8.02 -3.48 -17.66
N LYS A 88 8.04 -4.43 -16.74
CA LYS A 88 6.83 -4.86 -16.03
C LYS A 88 6.47 -3.85 -14.94
N LEU A 89 5.45 -3.06 -15.18
CA LEU A 89 4.89 -2.14 -14.20
C LEU A 89 3.56 -2.63 -13.64
N LYS A 90 3.24 -2.22 -12.42
CA LYS A 90 1.94 -2.34 -11.75
C LYS A 90 1.57 -0.99 -11.18
N ILE A 91 0.30 -0.66 -11.13
CA ILE A 91 -0.21 0.58 -10.54
C ILE A 91 -0.93 0.25 -9.24
N LEU A 92 -0.65 0.98 -8.17
CA LEU A 92 -1.27 0.82 -6.86
C LEU A 92 -1.97 2.11 -6.45
N PHE A 93 -3.28 2.07 -6.27
CA PHE A 93 -4.09 3.21 -5.83
C PHE A 93 -4.16 3.28 -4.31
N PRO A 94 -3.71 4.38 -3.67
CA PRO A 94 -3.77 4.57 -2.22
C PRO A 94 -5.13 5.11 -1.78
N MET A 95 -5.41 5.04 -0.49
CA MET A 95 -6.57 5.66 0.17
C MET A 95 -7.94 5.22 -0.37
N ILE A 96 -8.03 3.97 -0.79
CA ILE A 96 -9.29 3.34 -1.24
C ILE A 96 -10.22 3.13 -0.04
N ILE A 97 -11.46 3.57 -0.16
CA ILE A 97 -12.52 3.33 0.84
C ILE A 97 -13.26 2.02 0.55
N ASP A 98 -13.58 1.78 -0.73
CA ASP A 98 -14.35 0.63 -1.20
C ASP A 98 -14.08 0.30 -2.68
N ALA A 99 -14.86 -0.62 -3.24
CA ALA A 99 -14.74 -1.03 -4.63
C ALA A 99 -15.23 0.04 -5.63
N GLU A 100 -16.09 0.96 -5.21
CA GLU A 100 -16.60 2.03 -6.08
C GLU A 100 -15.50 3.05 -6.37
N ASP A 101 -14.75 3.47 -5.36
CA ASP A 101 -13.55 4.33 -5.52
C ASP A 101 -12.56 3.70 -6.51
N PHE A 102 -12.32 2.39 -6.35
CA PHE A 102 -11.39 1.67 -7.23
C PHE A 102 -11.90 1.62 -8.68
N SER A 103 -13.21 1.41 -8.86
CA SER A 103 -13.84 1.40 -10.18
C SER A 103 -13.77 2.77 -10.87
N GLU A 104 -13.92 3.87 -10.11
CA GLU A 104 -13.77 5.22 -10.64
C GLU A 104 -12.33 5.49 -11.12
N ALA A 105 -11.34 5.11 -10.32
CA ALA A 105 -9.94 5.22 -10.72
C ALA A 105 -9.62 4.38 -11.97
N ARG A 106 -10.18 3.17 -12.07
CA ARG A 106 -10.06 2.30 -13.24
C ARG A 106 -10.69 2.92 -14.49
N HIS A 107 -11.81 3.61 -14.33
CA HIS A 107 -12.45 4.28 -15.47
C HIS A 107 -11.54 5.35 -16.07
N ILE A 108 -10.92 6.19 -15.24
CA ILE A 108 -9.95 7.21 -15.69
C ILE A 108 -8.72 6.53 -16.35
N PHE A 109 -8.23 5.44 -15.75
CA PHE A 109 -7.13 4.67 -16.32
C PHE A 109 -7.48 4.12 -17.73
N ASN A 110 -8.67 3.53 -17.91
CA ASN A 110 -9.10 3.02 -19.20
C ASN A 110 -9.16 4.14 -20.26
N HIS A 111 -9.63 5.32 -19.88
CA HIS A 111 -9.63 6.50 -20.77
C HIS A 111 -8.21 6.89 -21.20
N CYS A 112 -7.24 6.86 -20.28
CA CYS A 112 -5.83 7.07 -20.64
C CYS A 112 -5.30 6.04 -21.65
N GLN A 113 -5.70 4.77 -21.52
CA GLN A 113 -5.33 3.72 -22.49
C GLN A 113 -5.94 3.99 -23.88
N GLU A 114 -7.21 4.36 -23.95
CA GLU A 114 -7.90 4.71 -25.20
C GLU A 114 -7.21 5.88 -25.92
N GLU A 115 -6.83 6.91 -25.17
CA GLU A 115 -6.10 8.05 -25.73
C GLU A 115 -4.73 7.65 -26.30
N LEU A 116 -3.92 6.92 -25.50
CA LEU A 116 -2.59 6.48 -25.94
C LEU A 116 -2.69 5.57 -27.18
N TYR A 117 -3.68 4.66 -27.19
CA TYR A 117 -3.94 3.80 -28.34
C TYR A 117 -4.28 4.63 -29.60
N SER A 118 -5.17 5.62 -29.48
CA SER A 118 -5.55 6.51 -30.60
C SER A 118 -4.38 7.34 -31.14
N GLN A 119 -3.42 7.66 -30.28
CA GLN A 119 -2.20 8.39 -30.60
C GLN A 119 -1.09 7.48 -31.17
N GLY A 120 -1.27 6.18 -31.19
CA GLY A 120 -0.26 5.20 -31.63
C GLY A 120 0.93 5.07 -30.67
N ILE A 121 0.74 5.43 -29.40
CA ILE A 121 1.78 5.35 -28.38
C ILE A 121 1.76 3.97 -27.75
N ALA A 122 2.92 3.29 -27.71
CA ALA A 122 3.04 1.95 -27.17
C ALA A 122 2.94 1.94 -25.62
N PHE A 123 2.21 0.95 -25.08
CA PHE A 123 2.08 0.66 -23.65
C PHE A 123 1.69 -0.81 -23.43
N ASP A 124 1.81 -1.31 -22.21
CA ASP A 124 1.29 -2.62 -21.82
C ASP A 124 -0.22 -2.50 -21.51
N SER A 125 -1.07 -3.05 -22.39
CA SER A 125 -2.52 -3.03 -22.21
C SER A 125 -3.02 -3.91 -21.06
N SER A 126 -2.17 -4.77 -20.51
CA SER A 126 -2.47 -5.70 -19.42
C SER A 126 -1.79 -5.33 -18.09
N ILE A 127 -1.36 -4.07 -17.95
CA ILE A 127 -0.74 -3.58 -16.71
C ILE A 127 -1.68 -3.79 -15.52
N PRO A 128 -1.24 -4.49 -14.45
CA PRO A 128 -2.09 -4.79 -13.30
C PRO A 128 -2.41 -3.54 -12.48
N LEU A 129 -3.67 -3.43 -12.04
CA LEU A 129 -4.17 -2.40 -11.15
C LEU A 129 -4.41 -2.98 -9.75
N GLY A 130 -3.82 -2.39 -8.74
CA GLY A 130 -3.99 -2.82 -7.35
C GLY A 130 -4.59 -1.75 -6.46
N ALA A 131 -5.18 -2.18 -5.36
CA ALA A 131 -5.72 -1.32 -4.31
C ALA A 131 -4.89 -1.42 -3.03
N MET A 132 -4.63 -0.27 -2.40
CA MET A 132 -4.04 -0.24 -1.07
C MET A 132 -5.13 -0.36 -0.01
N VAL A 133 -5.02 -1.40 0.81
CA VAL A 133 -5.91 -1.66 1.94
C VAL A 133 -5.30 -0.99 3.17
N GLU A 134 -5.67 0.24 3.41
CA GLU A 134 -5.10 1.05 4.50
C GLU A 134 -6.15 1.86 5.28
N ILE A 135 -7.41 1.78 4.83
CA ILE A 135 -8.57 2.32 5.54
C ILE A 135 -9.37 1.14 6.11
N PRO A 136 -9.87 1.21 7.35
CA PRO A 136 -10.64 0.12 7.96
C PRO A 136 -11.85 -0.36 7.12
N SER A 137 -12.54 0.54 6.41
CA SER A 137 -13.64 0.17 5.51
C SER A 137 -13.17 -0.73 4.37
N ALA A 138 -12.04 -0.40 3.71
CA ALA A 138 -11.44 -1.24 2.68
C ALA A 138 -11.00 -2.60 3.21
N ALA A 139 -10.47 -2.65 4.45
CA ALA A 139 -10.08 -3.91 5.09
C ALA A 139 -11.28 -4.81 5.37
N ILE A 140 -12.42 -4.23 5.81
CA ILE A 140 -13.68 -4.93 6.00
C ILE A 140 -14.29 -5.36 4.65
N GLY A 141 -14.25 -4.48 3.66
CA GLY A 141 -14.79 -4.68 2.31
C GLY A 141 -13.84 -5.39 1.34
N THR A 142 -12.75 -6.01 1.82
CA THR A 142 -11.72 -6.60 0.94
C THR A 142 -12.28 -7.67 0.01
N ASP A 143 -13.34 -8.39 0.38
CA ASP A 143 -13.96 -9.39 -0.51
C ASP A 143 -14.50 -8.79 -1.81
N THR A 144 -15.17 -7.65 -1.75
CA THR A 144 -15.67 -6.93 -2.93
C THR A 144 -14.53 -6.23 -3.69
N LEU A 145 -13.61 -5.61 -2.97
CA LEU A 145 -12.46 -4.96 -3.58
C LEU A 145 -11.55 -5.95 -4.34
N ALA A 146 -11.39 -7.17 -3.82
CA ALA A 146 -10.60 -8.22 -4.46
C ALA A 146 -11.27 -8.83 -5.71
N GLN A 147 -12.54 -8.56 -5.97
CA GLN A 147 -13.19 -8.93 -7.24
C GLN A 147 -12.83 -7.96 -8.36
N GLU A 148 -12.44 -6.73 -8.00
CA GLU A 148 -12.10 -5.69 -8.95
C GLU A 148 -10.58 -5.55 -9.14
N ALA A 149 -9.79 -5.66 -8.10
CA ALA A 149 -8.35 -5.41 -8.15
C ALA A 149 -7.56 -6.65 -8.59
N ASP A 150 -6.51 -6.45 -9.40
CA ASP A 150 -5.60 -7.53 -9.82
C ASP A 150 -4.64 -7.95 -8.71
N PHE A 151 -4.37 -7.08 -7.74
CA PHE A 151 -3.59 -7.35 -6.55
C PHE A 151 -3.93 -6.35 -5.42
N LEU A 152 -3.56 -6.70 -4.20
CA LEU A 152 -3.78 -5.87 -3.02
C LEU A 152 -2.47 -5.62 -2.28
N SER A 153 -2.38 -4.48 -1.59
CA SER A 153 -1.28 -4.20 -0.67
C SER A 153 -1.80 -3.58 0.62
N ILE A 154 -1.49 -4.17 1.77
CA ILE A 154 -1.90 -3.61 3.06
C ILE A 154 -0.92 -2.49 3.45
N GLY A 155 -1.42 -1.26 3.54
CA GLY A 155 -0.70 -0.09 4.03
C GLY A 155 -0.79 0.01 5.55
N THR A 156 0.14 -0.65 6.28
CA THR A 156 0.01 -0.81 7.73
C THR A 156 0.07 0.50 8.50
N ASN A 157 0.80 1.51 8.02
CA ASN A 157 0.93 2.77 8.74
C ASN A 157 -0.40 3.51 8.87
N ASP A 158 -1.09 3.66 7.77
CA ASP A 158 -2.39 4.34 7.73
C ASP A 158 -3.50 3.44 8.30
N LEU A 159 -3.44 2.12 8.09
CA LEU A 159 -4.39 1.19 8.70
C LEU A 159 -4.36 1.27 10.24
N VAL A 160 -3.18 1.33 10.84
CA VAL A 160 -3.03 1.53 12.30
C VAL A 160 -3.58 2.87 12.73
N GLN A 161 -3.18 3.95 12.04
CA GLN A 161 -3.60 5.32 12.31
C GLN A 161 -5.13 5.45 12.32
N TYR A 162 -5.79 4.97 11.27
CA TYR A 162 -7.25 5.10 11.15
C TYR A 162 -8.03 4.12 12.03
N THR A 163 -7.50 2.92 12.27
CA THR A 163 -8.15 1.96 13.18
C THR A 163 -8.15 2.45 14.61
N LEU A 164 -7.07 3.11 15.05
CA LEU A 164 -6.91 3.56 16.43
C LEU A 164 -7.24 5.05 16.61
N ALA A 165 -7.58 5.76 15.53
CA ALA A 165 -7.84 7.20 15.51
C ALA A 165 -6.69 8.01 16.12
N VAL A 166 -5.44 7.70 15.75
CA VAL A 166 -4.22 8.29 16.31
C VAL A 166 -3.35 8.83 15.20
N ASP A 167 -3.04 10.12 15.26
CA ASP A 167 -2.05 10.73 14.38
C ASP A 167 -0.63 10.23 14.74
N ARG A 168 -0.01 9.46 13.84
CA ARG A 168 1.32 8.88 14.03
C ARG A 168 2.44 9.90 14.16
N ASN A 169 2.22 11.13 13.68
CA ASN A 169 3.20 12.22 13.75
C ASN A 169 3.07 13.07 15.01
N ASN A 170 2.01 12.87 15.81
CA ASN A 170 1.78 13.63 17.03
C ASN A 170 2.39 12.88 18.23
N GLU A 171 3.52 13.40 18.75
CA GLU A 171 4.24 12.81 19.87
C GLU A 171 3.39 12.66 21.13
N ASN A 172 2.42 13.56 21.36
CA ASN A 172 1.57 13.53 22.57
C ASN A 172 0.65 12.31 22.63
N VAL A 173 0.34 11.71 21.48
CA VAL A 173 -0.55 10.55 21.38
C VAL A 173 0.17 9.30 20.86
N SER A 174 1.48 9.35 20.62
CA SER A 174 2.28 8.26 20.06
C SER A 174 2.16 6.94 20.82
N ARG A 175 1.93 6.99 22.15
CA ARG A 175 1.70 5.80 22.98
C ARG A 175 0.47 4.99 22.58
N TYR A 176 -0.47 5.58 21.87
CA TYR A 176 -1.68 4.91 21.39
C TYR A 176 -1.50 4.31 19.98
N TYR A 177 -0.42 4.66 19.28
CA TYR A 177 -0.09 4.10 17.98
C TYR A 177 0.55 2.71 18.15
N ILE A 178 -0.30 1.70 18.36
CA ILE A 178 0.12 0.33 18.66
C ILE A 178 -0.08 -0.54 17.41
N GLN A 179 1.01 -0.81 16.67
CA GLN A 179 0.96 -1.55 15.40
C GLN A 179 0.40 -2.97 15.55
N HIS A 180 0.66 -3.63 16.68
CA HIS A 180 0.16 -4.97 16.99
C HIS A 180 -1.18 -4.97 17.76
N HIS A 181 -1.93 -3.87 17.72
CA HIS A 181 -3.24 -3.83 18.37
C HIS A 181 -4.16 -4.91 17.80
N PRO A 182 -4.90 -5.67 18.66
CA PRO A 182 -5.74 -6.77 18.19
C PRO A 182 -6.71 -6.39 17.07
N SER A 183 -7.30 -5.18 17.13
CA SER A 183 -8.21 -4.70 16.08
C SER A 183 -7.52 -4.54 14.73
N VAL A 184 -6.27 -4.06 14.71
CA VAL A 184 -5.46 -3.95 13.49
C VAL A 184 -5.16 -5.33 12.93
N LEU A 185 -4.73 -6.26 13.79
CA LEU A 185 -4.41 -7.64 13.37
C LEU A 185 -5.64 -8.39 12.85
N LYS A 186 -6.83 -8.11 13.39
CA LYS A 186 -8.10 -8.62 12.86
C LYS A 186 -8.36 -8.12 11.44
N LEU A 187 -8.19 -6.83 11.20
CA LEU A 187 -8.37 -6.24 9.87
C LEU A 187 -7.38 -6.83 8.86
N ILE A 188 -6.10 -6.99 9.25
CA ILE A 188 -5.11 -7.67 8.42
C ILE A 188 -5.54 -9.11 8.13
N ARG A 189 -5.95 -9.88 9.14
CA ARG A 189 -6.45 -11.27 8.97
C ARG A 189 -7.64 -11.33 8.03
N MET A 190 -8.62 -10.44 8.20
CA MET A 190 -9.80 -10.37 7.32
C MET A 190 -9.40 -10.14 5.87
N SER A 191 -8.51 -9.18 5.62
CA SER A 191 -8.01 -8.87 4.27
C SER A 191 -7.26 -10.05 3.65
N VAL A 192 -6.41 -10.74 4.43
CA VAL A 192 -5.70 -11.94 3.97
C VAL A 192 -6.67 -13.05 3.58
N GLN A 193 -7.67 -13.32 4.42
CA GLN A 193 -8.67 -14.37 4.16
C GLN A 193 -9.53 -14.04 2.93
N ALA A 194 -9.91 -12.77 2.75
CA ALA A 194 -10.64 -12.31 1.58
C ALA A 194 -9.81 -12.49 0.30
N ALA A 195 -8.57 -12.01 0.30
CA ALA A 195 -7.66 -12.16 -0.84
C ALA A 195 -7.42 -13.64 -1.22
N GLN A 196 -7.28 -14.52 -0.21
CA GLN A 196 -7.15 -15.96 -0.43
C GLN A 196 -8.41 -16.58 -1.05
N ARG A 197 -9.61 -16.22 -0.58
CA ARG A 197 -10.88 -16.69 -1.16
C ARG A 197 -11.02 -16.29 -2.63
N GLN A 198 -10.66 -15.05 -2.94
CA GLN A 198 -10.73 -14.50 -4.29
C GLN A 198 -9.51 -14.86 -5.16
N LYS A 199 -8.48 -15.48 -4.57
CA LYS A 199 -7.21 -15.85 -5.24
C LYS A 199 -6.45 -14.64 -5.82
N VAL A 200 -6.55 -13.51 -5.16
CA VAL A 200 -5.86 -12.27 -5.51
C VAL A 200 -4.56 -12.16 -4.72
N PRO A 201 -3.41 -11.85 -5.37
CA PRO A 201 -2.16 -11.60 -4.66
C PRO A 201 -2.29 -10.47 -3.65
N LEU A 202 -1.73 -10.69 -2.44
CA LEU A 202 -1.75 -9.69 -1.38
C LEU A 202 -0.37 -9.55 -0.76
N SER A 203 0.11 -8.32 -0.72
CA SER A 203 1.36 -7.92 -0.07
C SER A 203 1.09 -7.05 1.16
N VAL A 204 2.13 -6.83 1.96
CA VAL A 204 2.12 -5.82 3.04
C VAL A 204 3.25 -4.84 2.80
N CYS A 205 2.95 -3.56 2.96
CA CYS A 205 3.92 -2.47 3.01
C CYS A 205 3.77 -1.67 4.31
N GLY A 206 4.62 -0.67 4.50
CA GLY A 206 4.69 0.08 5.73
C GLY A 206 5.71 -0.48 6.71
N GLU A 207 5.78 0.12 7.88
CA GLU A 207 6.84 -0.15 8.86
C GLU A 207 6.79 -1.57 9.44
N MET A 208 5.60 -2.15 9.60
CA MET A 208 5.47 -3.52 10.10
C MET A 208 6.20 -4.54 9.22
N ALA A 209 6.19 -4.36 7.91
CA ALA A 209 6.87 -5.26 6.97
C ALA A 209 8.40 -5.29 7.17
N SER A 210 8.98 -4.20 7.66
CA SER A 210 10.42 -4.05 7.89
C SER A 210 10.85 -4.31 9.33
N ASN A 211 9.88 -4.44 10.25
CA ASN A 211 10.17 -4.62 11.67
C ASN A 211 10.34 -6.10 12.03
N PRO A 212 11.52 -6.53 12.51
CA PRO A 212 11.79 -7.91 12.87
C PRO A 212 10.74 -8.56 13.80
N LEU A 213 10.18 -7.79 14.73
CA LEU A 213 9.16 -8.29 15.67
C LEU A 213 7.87 -8.73 14.99
N TYR A 214 7.50 -8.05 13.89
CA TYR A 214 6.22 -8.27 13.23
C TYR A 214 6.30 -9.20 12.02
N VAL A 215 7.50 -9.42 11.46
CA VAL A 215 7.67 -10.30 10.30
C VAL A 215 7.11 -11.71 10.56
N PRO A 216 7.43 -12.41 11.68
CA PRO A 216 6.83 -13.73 11.96
C PRO A 216 5.30 -13.64 12.10
N LEU A 217 4.79 -12.60 12.74
CA LEU A 217 3.35 -12.38 12.91
C LEU A 217 2.64 -12.25 11.55
N LEU A 218 3.18 -11.44 10.64
CA LEU A 218 2.63 -11.26 9.29
C LEU A 218 2.66 -12.56 8.47
N ILE A 219 3.77 -13.30 8.54
CA ILE A 219 3.89 -14.61 7.86
C ILE A 219 2.88 -15.60 8.43
N GLY A 220 2.74 -15.66 9.75
CA GLY A 220 1.76 -16.53 10.42
C GLY A 220 0.31 -16.15 10.10
N LEU A 221 0.01 -14.87 9.83
CA LEU A 221 -1.28 -14.42 9.34
C LEU A 221 -1.56 -14.83 7.88
N GLY A 222 -0.56 -15.35 7.17
CA GLY A 222 -0.69 -15.82 5.78
C GLY A 222 -0.13 -14.87 4.74
N ILE A 223 0.57 -13.81 5.13
CA ILE A 223 1.26 -12.90 4.18
C ILE A 223 2.45 -13.63 3.56
N ARG A 224 2.64 -13.47 2.24
CA ARG A 224 3.73 -14.09 1.48
C ARG A 224 4.61 -13.12 0.73
N GLU A 225 4.19 -11.85 0.66
CA GLU A 225 4.93 -10.77 0.01
C GLU A 225 5.06 -9.58 0.96
N LEU A 226 6.30 -9.16 1.22
CA LEU A 226 6.63 -8.03 2.10
C LEU A 226 7.39 -6.97 1.31
N SER A 227 6.83 -5.78 1.19
CA SER A 227 7.53 -4.61 0.67
C SER A 227 8.27 -3.93 1.81
N ILE A 228 9.58 -4.04 1.83
CA ILE A 228 10.43 -3.67 2.95
C ILE A 228 11.40 -2.53 2.60
N ASN A 229 11.85 -1.83 3.62
CA ASN A 229 12.96 -0.90 3.47
C ASN A 229 14.24 -1.68 3.08
N PRO A 230 15.04 -1.22 2.11
CA PRO A 230 16.27 -1.89 1.68
C PRO A 230 17.24 -2.20 2.83
N THR A 231 17.32 -1.35 3.85
CA THR A 231 18.19 -1.57 5.03
C THR A 231 17.77 -2.77 5.88
N ALA A 232 16.49 -3.15 5.86
CA ALA A 232 15.96 -4.30 6.60
C ALA A 232 16.12 -5.63 5.86
N PHE A 233 16.56 -5.63 4.60
CA PHE A 233 16.52 -6.79 3.71
C PHE A 233 17.17 -8.04 4.28
N PHE A 234 18.39 -7.96 4.79
CA PHE A 234 19.12 -9.14 5.29
C PHE A 234 18.48 -9.71 6.55
N THR A 235 18.06 -8.83 7.47
CA THR A 235 17.39 -9.24 8.71
C THR A 235 16.04 -9.89 8.42
N VAL A 236 15.19 -9.26 7.61
CA VAL A 236 13.89 -9.82 7.25
C VAL A 236 14.04 -11.15 6.52
N LYS A 237 14.99 -11.25 5.58
CA LYS A 237 15.26 -12.50 4.85
C LYS A 237 15.72 -13.63 5.77
N ALA A 238 16.54 -13.33 6.78
CA ALA A 238 16.98 -14.31 7.76
C ALA A 238 15.78 -14.81 8.60
N ILE A 239 14.92 -13.90 9.04
CA ILE A 239 13.68 -14.24 9.79
C ILE A 239 12.76 -15.13 8.95
N ILE A 240 12.50 -14.76 7.69
CA ILE A 240 11.64 -15.55 6.78
C ILE A 240 12.17 -16.99 6.66
N ARG A 241 13.48 -17.17 6.55
CA ARG A 241 14.10 -18.51 6.46
C ARG A 241 13.96 -19.34 7.73
N ASN A 242 13.69 -18.70 8.86
CA ASN A 242 13.49 -19.34 10.16
C ASN A 242 11.99 -19.68 10.42
N CYS A 243 11.07 -19.12 9.63
CA CYS A 243 9.65 -19.40 9.75
C CYS A 243 9.29 -20.78 9.19
N ASP A 244 8.43 -21.50 9.91
CA ASP A 244 8.01 -22.85 9.57
C ASP A 244 6.48 -23.02 9.70
N ALA A 245 5.95 -24.19 9.38
CA ALA A 245 4.52 -24.48 9.48
C ALA A 245 3.97 -24.44 10.93
N LYS A 246 4.83 -24.52 11.95
CA LYS A 246 4.44 -24.38 13.34
C LYS A 246 4.02 -22.95 13.66
N LEU A 247 4.72 -21.97 13.07
CA LEU A 247 4.37 -20.56 13.20
C LEU A 247 2.95 -20.27 12.70
N GLU A 248 2.55 -20.83 11.57
CA GLU A 248 1.21 -20.65 11.02
C GLU A 248 0.13 -21.20 11.98
N ARG A 249 0.38 -22.35 12.60
CA ARG A 249 -0.53 -22.93 13.58
C ARG A 249 -0.67 -22.04 14.82
N ILE A 250 0.46 -21.55 15.37
CA ILE A 250 0.45 -20.66 16.54
C ILE A 250 -0.44 -19.44 16.27
N ILE A 251 -0.34 -18.84 15.08
CA ILE A 251 -1.11 -17.65 14.73
C ILE A 251 -2.56 -17.96 14.34
N SER A 252 -2.82 -19.10 13.67
CA SER A 252 -4.18 -19.52 13.32
C SER A 252 -5.02 -19.81 14.56
N ASP A 253 -4.42 -20.45 15.56
CA ASP A 253 -5.08 -20.85 16.81
C ASP A 253 -5.23 -19.67 17.79
N PHE A 254 -4.52 -18.56 17.55
CA PHE A 254 -4.60 -17.40 18.43
C PHE A 254 -5.88 -16.58 18.20
N ASP A 255 -6.63 -16.37 19.28
CA ASP A 255 -7.83 -15.52 19.26
C ASP A 255 -7.46 -14.06 19.44
N PHE A 256 -7.64 -13.26 18.36
CA PHE A 256 -7.47 -11.81 18.44
C PHE A 256 -8.65 -11.06 19.10
N ASN A 257 -9.66 -11.77 19.67
CA ASN A 257 -10.62 -11.18 20.60
C ASN A 257 -10.01 -11.05 22.01
N THR A 258 -8.95 -10.30 22.10
CA THR A 258 -8.07 -10.29 23.27
C THR A 258 -7.52 -8.88 23.54
N SER A 259 -6.70 -8.73 24.58
CA SER A 259 -6.04 -7.49 24.94
C SER A 259 -4.70 -7.30 24.20
N VAL A 260 -4.23 -6.06 24.13
CA VAL A 260 -2.87 -5.74 23.62
C VAL A 260 -1.80 -6.53 24.36
N ARG A 261 -1.94 -6.67 25.68
CA ARG A 261 -0.98 -7.39 26.53
C ARG A 261 -0.84 -8.87 26.14
N GLU A 262 -1.94 -9.54 25.77
CA GLU A 262 -1.89 -10.93 25.33
C GLU A 262 -1.23 -11.08 23.97
N VAL A 263 -1.43 -10.10 23.07
CA VAL A 263 -0.69 -10.05 21.79
C VAL A 263 0.79 -9.80 22.04
N GLU A 264 1.16 -8.91 22.97
CA GLU A 264 2.54 -8.73 23.37
C GLU A 264 3.15 -10.02 23.94
N GLN A 265 2.40 -10.75 24.75
CA GLN A 265 2.84 -12.05 25.25
C GLN A 265 3.07 -13.05 24.12
N LEU A 266 2.18 -13.10 23.12
CA LEU A 266 2.39 -13.90 21.91
C LEU A 266 3.70 -13.54 21.23
N ILE A 267 3.92 -12.23 20.94
CA ILE A 267 5.11 -11.75 20.24
C ILE A 267 6.39 -12.06 21.04
N TYR A 268 6.44 -11.68 22.30
CA TYR A 268 7.67 -11.76 23.10
C TYR A 268 7.96 -13.16 23.69
N THR A 269 6.98 -14.06 23.68
CA THR A 269 7.16 -15.42 24.19
C THR A 269 7.17 -16.46 23.08
N HIS A 270 6.13 -16.48 22.25
CA HIS A 270 5.94 -17.54 21.26
C HIS A 270 6.60 -17.25 19.92
N LEU A 271 6.70 -15.97 19.51
CA LEU A 271 7.34 -15.60 18.25
C LEU A 271 8.83 -15.27 18.39
N LYS A 272 9.32 -15.08 19.61
CA LYS A 272 10.72 -14.76 19.90
C LYS A 272 11.74 -15.67 19.21
N PRO A 273 11.56 -17.02 19.17
CA PRO A 273 12.49 -17.91 18.49
C PRO A 273 12.66 -17.65 17.00
N TYR A 274 11.71 -16.99 16.37
CA TYR A 274 11.73 -16.74 14.92
C TYR A 274 12.50 -15.47 14.55
N TYR A 275 12.57 -14.47 15.42
CA TYR A 275 13.22 -13.18 15.13
C TYR A 275 14.51 -12.90 15.92
N GLN A 276 14.83 -13.68 16.93
CA GLN A 276 16.14 -13.66 17.56
C GLN A 276 17.09 -14.57 16.79
N ILE A 277 17.79 -13.95 15.84
CA ILE A 277 18.77 -14.61 14.97
C ILE A 277 20.17 -14.16 15.37
#